data_89af50c8af765fdb572df7ef7dbb2583
#
_entry.id   89af50c8af765fdb572df7ef7dbb2583
#
_cell.length_a   1.000
_cell.length_b   1.000
_cell.length_c   1.000
_cell.angle_alpha   90.00
_cell.angle_beta   90.00
_cell.angle_gamma   90.00
#
_symmetry.space_group_name_H-M   'P 1'
#
loop_
_entity.id
_entity.type
_entity.pdbx_description
1 polymer ?
#
loop_
_entity_poly.entity_id
_entity_poly.type
_entity_poly.pdbx_seq_one_letter_code
_entity_poly.pdbx_strand_id
1 'polypeptide(L)'
;MKVLLTGANGYIGRRLKQTLLDEDVSLRLLVRNPKSLDSDLNTEIVQGDTFDMDALELALQGVDVAYYLIHSLQDKNYKELDKKSAQNFLDAAIKQGVKRIIYLGGLGIKEEASEHLLSRIETGEILSNNPGKIETIWIRAGVIIGSGSASFEIIRHLTEKLPIMVTPKWVKTLAQPIGVDDVIAYGLDVLS
;
A
#
# COMPACT_ATOMS: atom_id res chain seq x y z
N MET A 1 -2.03 0.44 -21.14
CA MET A 1 -2.81 0.46 -19.90
C MET A 1 -2.30 1.60 -19.02
N LYS A 2 -3.19 2.37 -18.38
CA LYS A 2 -2.79 3.45 -17.47
C LYS A 2 -2.91 3.01 -16.02
N VAL A 3 -1.81 3.15 -15.26
CA VAL A 3 -1.71 2.69 -13.88
C VAL A 3 -1.48 3.87 -12.94
N LEU A 4 -2.27 3.97 -11.87
CA LEU A 4 -2.00 4.91 -10.78
C LEU A 4 -1.28 4.17 -9.65
N LEU A 5 -0.19 4.74 -9.15
CA LEU A 5 0.47 4.29 -7.94
C LEU A 5 0.38 5.37 -6.85
N THR A 6 -0.31 5.05 -5.74
CA THR A 6 -0.26 5.85 -4.53
C THR A 6 0.81 5.30 -3.58
N GLY A 7 1.33 6.14 -2.66
CA GLY A 7 2.37 5.69 -1.73
C GLY A 7 3.74 5.41 -2.37
N ALA A 8 4.02 6.00 -3.54
CA ALA A 8 5.25 5.80 -4.33
C ALA A 8 6.55 6.07 -3.54
N ASN A 9 6.52 6.89 -2.49
CA ASN A 9 7.67 7.20 -1.62
C ASN A 9 7.90 6.17 -0.49
N GLY A 10 6.95 5.24 -0.30
CA GLY A 10 7.03 4.18 0.70
C GLY A 10 8.01 3.07 0.31
N TYR A 11 8.28 2.17 1.27
CA TYR A 11 9.20 1.04 1.10
C TYR A 11 8.82 0.13 -0.09
N ILE A 12 7.54 -0.24 -0.18
CA ILE A 12 7.02 -1.05 -1.29
C ILE A 12 6.83 -0.18 -2.54
N GLY A 13 6.24 1.01 -2.38
CA GLY A 13 5.91 1.88 -3.50
C GLY A 13 7.11 2.27 -4.36
N ARG A 14 8.27 2.55 -3.75
CA ARG A 14 9.50 2.84 -4.52
C ARG A 14 9.97 1.67 -5.37
N ARG A 15 9.90 0.43 -4.85
CA ARG A 15 10.28 -0.78 -5.58
C ARG A 15 9.28 -1.08 -6.69
N LEU A 16 8.00 -1.04 -6.37
CA LEU A 16 6.94 -1.27 -7.34
C LEU A 16 6.97 -0.21 -8.46
N LYS A 17 7.24 1.07 -8.12
CA LYS A 17 7.44 2.12 -9.11
C LYS A 17 8.54 1.74 -10.10
N GLN A 18 9.70 1.33 -9.59
CA GLN A 18 10.83 0.96 -10.45
C GLN A 18 10.48 -0.20 -11.40
N THR A 19 9.82 -1.22 -10.89
CA THR A 19 9.43 -2.37 -11.70
C THR A 19 8.34 -2.02 -12.71
N LEU A 20 7.37 -1.15 -12.33
CA LEU A 20 6.34 -0.66 -13.27
C LEU A 20 6.90 0.19 -14.40
N LEU A 21 8.04 0.84 -14.22
CA LEU A 21 8.72 1.60 -15.29
C LEU A 21 9.34 0.69 -16.36
N ASP A 22 9.62 -0.57 -16.01
CA ASP A 22 10.14 -1.58 -16.93
C ASP A 22 9.01 -2.28 -17.72
N GLU A 23 7.74 -2.05 -17.33
CA GLU A 23 6.56 -2.60 -17.98
C GLU A 23 5.98 -1.65 -19.04
N ASP A 24 5.21 -2.19 -19.99
CA ASP A 24 4.53 -1.39 -21.03
C ASP A 24 3.23 -0.75 -20.45
N VAL A 25 3.41 0.14 -19.48
CA VAL A 25 2.33 0.87 -18.84
C VAL A 25 2.59 2.38 -18.80
N SER A 26 1.52 3.16 -18.88
CA SER A 26 1.59 4.60 -18.59
C SER A 26 1.42 4.81 -17.08
N LEU A 27 2.51 5.14 -16.38
CA LEU A 27 2.52 5.28 -14.93
C LEU A 27 2.20 6.71 -14.48
N ARG A 28 1.23 6.82 -13.58
CA ARG A 28 0.90 8.06 -12.86
C ARG A 28 1.10 7.86 -11.37
N LEU A 29 1.62 8.89 -10.68
CA LEU A 29 1.85 8.90 -9.24
C LEU A 29 0.97 9.96 -8.57
N LEU A 30 0.30 9.61 -7.48
CA LEU A 30 -0.31 10.57 -6.57
C LEU A 30 0.61 10.75 -5.36
N VAL A 31 1.11 11.97 -5.15
CA VAL A 31 2.09 12.27 -4.10
C VAL A 31 1.80 13.61 -3.43
N ARG A 32 2.02 13.70 -2.12
CA ARG A 32 1.87 14.95 -1.38
C ARG A 32 2.99 15.95 -1.68
N ASN A 33 4.21 15.45 -1.86
CA ASN A 33 5.38 16.27 -2.16
C ASN A 33 6.15 15.71 -3.35
N PRO A 34 5.99 16.29 -4.54
CA PRO A 34 6.70 15.84 -5.76
C PRO A 34 8.24 15.94 -5.65
N LYS A 35 8.75 16.88 -4.84
CA LYS A 35 10.21 17.06 -4.66
C LYS A 35 10.90 15.89 -3.96
N SER A 36 10.14 14.98 -3.37
CA SER A 36 10.65 13.77 -2.70
C SER A 36 10.80 12.57 -3.65
N LEU A 37 10.48 12.75 -4.93
CA LEU A 37 10.65 11.73 -5.97
C LEU A 37 11.91 12.02 -6.77
N ASP A 38 12.61 10.95 -7.16
CA ASP A 38 13.58 11.03 -8.23
C ASP A 38 12.85 11.37 -9.54
N SER A 39 13.42 12.29 -10.32
CA SER A 39 12.83 12.78 -11.56
C SER A 39 12.94 11.71 -12.66
N ASP A 40 11.91 10.91 -12.83
CA ASP A 40 11.77 10.03 -13.99
C ASP A 40 10.94 10.72 -15.06
N LEU A 41 11.50 10.89 -16.26
CA LEU A 41 10.86 11.61 -17.38
C LEU A 41 9.59 10.92 -17.92
N ASN A 42 9.38 9.65 -17.57
CA ASN A 42 8.27 8.84 -18.10
C ASN A 42 7.09 8.69 -17.12
N THR A 43 7.05 9.48 -16.05
CA THR A 43 6.01 9.37 -15.02
C THR A 43 5.17 10.63 -14.96
N GLU A 44 3.86 10.48 -15.06
CA GLU A 44 2.93 11.58 -14.80
C GLU A 44 2.77 11.76 -13.28
N ILE A 45 2.91 12.98 -12.77
CA ILE A 45 2.81 13.28 -11.35
C ILE A 45 1.60 14.18 -11.09
N VAL A 46 0.71 13.74 -10.20
CA VAL A 46 -0.35 14.54 -9.63
C VAL A 46 0.02 14.83 -8.17
N GLN A 47 0.12 16.13 -7.84
CA GLN A 47 0.31 16.52 -6.45
C GLN A 47 -1.04 16.56 -5.75
N GLY A 48 -1.18 15.84 -4.65
CA GLY A 48 -2.40 15.80 -3.86
C GLY A 48 -2.34 14.80 -2.72
N ASP A 49 -3.42 14.77 -1.97
CA ASP A 49 -3.66 13.85 -0.86
C ASP A 49 -5.00 13.12 -1.07
N THR A 50 -5.19 11.99 -0.44
CA THR A 50 -6.47 11.24 -0.45
C THR A 50 -7.61 11.95 0.25
N PHE A 51 -7.35 13.06 0.93
CA PHE A 51 -8.37 13.95 1.50
C PHE A 51 -8.78 15.09 0.58
N ASP A 52 -8.05 15.30 -0.52
CA ASP A 52 -8.34 16.25 -1.57
C ASP A 52 -9.05 15.51 -2.72
N MET A 53 -10.37 15.64 -2.78
CA MET A 53 -11.19 14.93 -3.77
C MET A 53 -10.90 15.39 -5.20
N ASP A 54 -10.60 16.65 -5.42
CA ASP A 54 -10.29 17.18 -6.76
C ASP A 54 -8.96 16.59 -7.26
N ALA A 55 -7.95 16.55 -6.40
CA ALA A 55 -6.66 15.92 -6.72
C ALA A 55 -6.81 14.39 -6.94
N LEU A 56 -7.65 13.69 -6.15
CA LEU A 56 -7.94 12.28 -6.35
C LEU A 56 -8.63 12.03 -7.69
N GLU A 57 -9.66 12.79 -8.04
CA GLU A 57 -10.36 12.66 -9.30
C GLU A 57 -9.43 12.90 -10.49
N LEU A 58 -8.60 13.94 -10.41
CA LEU A 58 -7.58 14.22 -11.43
C LEU A 58 -6.58 13.05 -11.55
N ALA A 59 -6.11 12.52 -10.41
CA ALA A 59 -5.17 11.42 -10.39
C ALA A 59 -5.75 10.14 -10.99
N LEU A 60 -7.04 9.87 -10.78
CA LEU A 60 -7.73 8.65 -11.24
C LEU A 60 -8.31 8.78 -12.65
N GLN A 61 -8.34 9.99 -13.24
CA GLN A 61 -8.89 10.21 -14.57
C GLN A 61 -8.17 9.38 -15.65
N GLY A 62 -8.94 8.50 -16.32
CA GLY A 62 -8.46 7.64 -17.39
C GLY A 62 -7.54 6.51 -16.92
N VAL A 63 -7.51 6.22 -15.62
CA VAL A 63 -6.74 5.12 -15.03
C VAL A 63 -7.52 3.81 -15.17
N ASP A 64 -6.83 2.76 -15.62
CA ASP A 64 -7.38 1.41 -15.68
C ASP A 64 -7.24 0.67 -14.36
N VAL A 65 -6.04 0.71 -13.75
CA VAL A 65 -5.69 0.00 -12.50
C VAL A 65 -5.03 0.95 -11.52
N ALA A 66 -5.41 0.87 -10.25
CA ALA A 66 -4.88 1.74 -9.21
C ALA A 66 -4.32 0.95 -8.02
N TYR A 67 -3.04 1.18 -7.69
CA TYR A 67 -2.44 0.65 -6.46
C TYR A 67 -2.71 1.58 -5.29
N TYR A 68 -3.28 1.04 -4.22
CA TYR A 68 -3.50 1.74 -2.97
C TYR A 68 -2.48 1.26 -1.92
N LEU A 69 -1.41 2.05 -1.70
CA LEU A 69 -0.31 1.73 -0.77
C LEU A 69 -0.16 2.79 0.34
N ILE A 70 -1.26 3.45 0.72
CA ILE A 70 -1.24 4.54 1.70
C ILE A 70 -1.58 4.00 3.10
N HIS A 71 -0.85 4.50 4.10
CA HIS A 71 -1.12 4.32 5.53
C HIS A 71 -0.72 5.55 6.33
N SER A 72 -1.51 5.91 7.32
CA SER A 72 -1.33 7.09 8.17
C SER A 72 -0.66 6.77 9.51
N LEU A 73 0.19 5.75 9.59
CA LEU A 73 0.76 5.20 10.84
C LEU A 73 1.48 6.19 11.75
N GLN A 74 1.85 7.37 11.25
CA GLN A 74 2.53 8.41 12.05
C GLN A 74 1.56 9.31 12.82
N ASP A 75 0.27 9.24 12.54
CA ASP A 75 -0.75 10.04 13.20
C ASP A 75 -1.41 9.27 14.34
N LYS A 76 -1.74 9.95 15.44
CA LYS A 76 -2.45 9.33 16.57
C LYS A 76 -3.86 8.85 16.19
N ASN A 77 -4.49 9.51 15.20
CA ASN A 77 -5.82 9.20 14.70
C ASN A 77 -5.78 8.34 13.44
N TYR A 78 -4.68 7.61 13.19
CA TYR A 78 -4.45 6.88 11.94
C TYR A 78 -5.61 5.98 11.51
N LYS A 79 -6.35 5.37 12.44
CA LYS A 79 -7.49 4.49 12.13
C LYS A 79 -8.60 5.23 11.36
N GLU A 80 -9.02 6.37 11.87
CA GLU A 80 -10.05 7.19 11.23
C GLU A 80 -9.55 7.81 9.91
N LEU A 81 -8.28 8.20 9.89
CA LEU A 81 -7.65 8.73 8.68
C LEU A 81 -7.55 7.66 7.60
N ASP A 82 -7.11 6.44 7.93
CA ASP A 82 -7.01 5.33 6.97
C ASP A 82 -8.39 4.97 6.41
N LYS A 83 -9.45 4.89 7.25
CA LYS A 83 -10.83 4.63 6.81
C LYS A 83 -11.31 5.70 5.83
N LYS A 84 -11.16 6.98 6.22
CA LYS A 84 -11.60 8.10 5.38
C LYS A 84 -10.83 8.16 4.06
N SER A 85 -9.51 7.97 4.12
CA SER A 85 -8.64 7.91 2.94
C SER A 85 -9.08 6.79 1.98
N ALA A 86 -9.31 5.58 2.49
CA ALA A 86 -9.78 4.45 1.69
C ALA A 86 -11.16 4.70 1.08
N GLN A 87 -12.10 5.28 1.83
CA GLN A 87 -13.44 5.61 1.32
C GLN A 87 -13.39 6.65 0.21
N ASN A 88 -12.67 7.76 0.43
CA ASN A 88 -12.49 8.80 -0.59
C ASN A 88 -11.88 8.23 -1.88
N PHE A 89 -10.85 7.36 -1.71
CA PHE A 89 -10.20 6.73 -2.85
C PHE A 89 -11.14 5.82 -3.63
N LEU A 90 -11.90 4.97 -2.93
CA LEU A 90 -12.89 4.09 -3.54
C LEU A 90 -13.96 4.88 -4.31
N ASP A 91 -14.51 5.93 -3.68
CA ASP A 91 -15.56 6.75 -4.29
C ASP A 91 -15.06 7.46 -5.55
N ALA A 92 -13.86 8.03 -5.49
CA ALA A 92 -13.23 8.67 -6.65
C ALA A 92 -12.89 7.64 -7.75
N ALA A 93 -12.39 6.45 -7.39
CA ALA A 93 -12.07 5.39 -8.35
C ALA A 93 -13.33 4.90 -9.10
N ILE A 94 -14.43 4.69 -8.38
CA ILE A 94 -15.72 4.32 -8.98
C ILE A 94 -16.22 5.44 -9.90
N LYS A 95 -16.16 6.70 -9.46
CA LYS A 95 -16.60 7.87 -10.24
C LYS A 95 -15.81 8.01 -11.55
N GLN A 96 -14.50 7.74 -11.51
CA GLN A 96 -13.61 7.84 -12.67
C GLN A 96 -13.59 6.57 -13.54
N GLY A 97 -14.33 5.53 -13.17
CA GLY A 97 -14.44 4.30 -13.95
C GLY A 97 -13.20 3.43 -13.93
N VAL A 98 -12.41 3.49 -12.86
CA VAL A 98 -11.28 2.58 -12.63
C VAL A 98 -11.78 1.14 -12.58
N LYS A 99 -11.11 0.23 -13.27
CA LYS A 99 -11.55 -1.16 -13.39
C LYS A 99 -11.13 -1.99 -12.18
N ARG A 100 -9.92 -1.72 -11.65
CA ARG A 100 -9.32 -2.53 -10.59
C ARG A 100 -8.54 -1.68 -9.58
N ILE A 101 -8.72 -1.99 -8.30
CA ILE A 101 -7.87 -1.52 -7.21
C ILE A 101 -7.01 -2.70 -6.74
N ILE A 102 -5.70 -2.48 -6.59
CA ILE A 102 -4.77 -3.43 -5.98
C ILE A 102 -4.35 -2.86 -4.63
N TYR A 103 -4.68 -3.57 -3.56
CA TYR A 103 -4.37 -3.18 -2.19
C TYR A 103 -3.42 -4.17 -1.53
N LEU A 104 -2.34 -3.67 -0.92
CA LEU A 104 -1.45 -4.48 -0.09
C LEU A 104 -1.79 -4.26 1.38
N GLY A 105 -2.50 -5.23 1.96
CA GLY A 105 -2.90 -5.25 3.37
C GLY A 105 -2.05 -6.19 4.21
N GLY A 106 -2.44 -6.35 5.49
CA GLY A 106 -1.83 -7.29 6.42
C GLY A 106 -2.52 -8.66 6.41
N LEU A 107 -1.74 -9.70 6.68
CA LEU A 107 -2.23 -11.06 6.88
C LEU A 107 -2.62 -11.26 8.35
N GLY A 108 -3.84 -11.68 8.61
CA GLY A 108 -4.35 -12.02 9.92
C GLY A 108 -5.87 -12.06 9.95
N ILE A 109 -6.40 -12.44 11.10
CA ILE A 109 -7.84 -12.46 11.40
C ILE A 109 -8.21 -11.31 12.33
N LYS A 110 -9.39 -10.76 12.14
CA LYS A 110 -9.85 -9.52 12.79
C LYS A 110 -9.88 -9.61 14.30
N GLU A 111 -10.29 -10.76 14.82
CA GLU A 111 -10.46 -11.05 16.25
C GLU A 111 -9.14 -11.09 17.03
N GLU A 112 -8.03 -11.38 16.35
CA GLU A 112 -6.69 -11.49 16.95
C GLU A 112 -5.76 -10.35 16.50
N ALA A 113 -6.27 -9.43 15.68
CA ALA A 113 -5.48 -8.39 15.08
C ALA A 113 -5.02 -7.34 16.09
N SER A 114 -3.76 -6.95 16.00
CA SER A 114 -3.30 -5.72 16.63
C SER A 114 -4.04 -4.51 16.04
N GLU A 115 -4.04 -3.38 16.73
CA GLU A 115 -4.71 -2.16 16.25
C GLU A 115 -4.24 -1.74 14.84
N HIS A 116 -2.95 -1.89 14.55
CA HIS A 116 -2.39 -1.61 13.22
C HIS A 116 -2.87 -2.60 12.15
N LEU A 117 -2.90 -3.89 12.48
CA LEU A 117 -3.41 -4.91 11.57
C LEU A 117 -4.91 -4.75 11.34
N LEU A 118 -5.65 -4.40 12.40
CA LEU A 118 -7.08 -4.12 12.30
C LEU A 118 -7.37 -2.97 11.34
N SER A 119 -6.65 -1.83 11.44
CA SER A 119 -6.78 -0.72 10.49
C SER A 119 -6.55 -1.16 9.03
N ARG A 120 -5.57 -2.04 8.81
CA ARG A 120 -5.29 -2.59 7.47
C ARG A 120 -6.38 -3.51 6.95
N ILE A 121 -6.97 -4.32 7.83
CA ILE A 121 -8.11 -5.18 7.50
C ILE A 121 -9.32 -4.30 7.14
N GLU A 122 -9.66 -3.32 7.96
CA GLU A 122 -10.77 -2.40 7.72
C GLU A 122 -10.58 -1.59 6.41
N THR A 123 -9.36 -1.15 6.10
CA THR A 123 -9.03 -0.52 4.81
C THR A 123 -9.35 -1.46 3.64
N GLY A 124 -8.95 -2.73 3.72
CA GLY A 124 -9.25 -3.72 2.68
C GLY A 124 -10.75 -4.00 2.53
N GLU A 125 -11.49 -4.08 3.66
CA GLU A 125 -12.94 -4.23 3.66
C GLU A 125 -13.63 -3.05 2.94
N ILE A 126 -13.20 -1.80 3.23
CA ILE A 126 -13.73 -0.59 2.57
C ILE A 126 -13.46 -0.64 1.06
N LEU A 127 -12.21 -0.87 0.66
CA LEU A 127 -11.85 -0.90 -0.76
C LEU A 127 -12.58 -2.01 -1.54
N SER A 128 -12.96 -3.10 -0.86
CA SER A 128 -13.69 -4.24 -1.47
C SER A 128 -15.21 -4.11 -1.41
N ASN A 129 -15.76 -3.00 -0.90
CA ASN A 129 -17.19 -2.88 -0.57
C ASN A 129 -18.11 -2.63 -1.80
N ASN A 130 -17.60 -2.61 -3.02
CA ASN A 130 -18.41 -2.38 -4.22
C ASN A 130 -18.04 -3.34 -5.37
N PRO A 131 -18.14 -4.67 -5.18
CA PRO A 131 -17.66 -5.65 -6.17
C PRO A 131 -18.40 -5.61 -7.52
N GLY A 132 -19.60 -5.01 -7.56
CA GLY A 132 -20.36 -4.82 -8.80
C GLY A 132 -19.94 -3.60 -9.63
N LYS A 133 -19.09 -2.72 -9.10
CA LYS A 133 -18.65 -1.49 -9.76
C LYS A 133 -17.15 -1.46 -10.04
N ILE A 134 -16.36 -2.04 -9.17
CA ILE A 134 -14.92 -2.06 -9.26
C ILE A 134 -14.37 -3.37 -8.68
N GLU A 135 -13.40 -3.97 -9.35
CA GLU A 135 -12.69 -5.13 -8.82
C GLU A 135 -11.66 -4.69 -7.80
N THR A 136 -11.54 -5.39 -6.66
CA THR A 136 -10.48 -5.15 -5.69
C THR A 136 -9.69 -6.43 -5.47
N ILE A 137 -8.40 -6.40 -5.80
CA ILE A 137 -7.46 -7.46 -5.46
C ILE A 137 -6.76 -7.06 -4.16
N TRP A 138 -7.03 -7.84 -3.13
CA TRP A 138 -6.44 -7.62 -1.81
C TRP A 138 -5.33 -8.63 -1.55
N ILE A 139 -4.07 -8.20 -1.76
CA ILE A 139 -2.87 -8.96 -1.40
C ILE A 139 -2.68 -8.86 0.11
N ARG A 140 -2.65 -9.98 0.81
CA ARG A 140 -2.42 -10.04 2.26
C ARG A 140 -1.02 -10.57 2.54
N ALA A 141 -0.15 -9.72 3.04
CA ALA A 141 1.22 -10.08 3.39
C ALA A 141 1.41 -10.14 4.91
N GLY A 142 2.19 -11.10 5.35
CA GLY A 142 2.70 -11.14 6.73
C GLY A 142 3.87 -10.17 6.90
N VAL A 143 4.90 -10.59 7.66
CA VAL A 143 6.11 -9.77 7.83
C VAL A 143 6.90 -9.75 6.52
N ILE A 144 7.04 -8.56 5.92
CA ILE A 144 7.82 -8.41 4.68
C ILE A 144 9.30 -8.28 5.04
N ILE A 145 10.10 -9.20 4.51
CA ILE A 145 11.54 -9.28 4.73
C ILE A 145 12.27 -8.68 3.52
N GLY A 146 13.24 -7.81 3.80
CA GLY A 146 14.10 -7.23 2.77
C GLY A 146 14.89 -6.04 3.32
N SER A 147 15.97 -5.69 2.66
CA SER A 147 16.83 -4.58 3.06
C SER A 147 16.03 -3.26 3.15
N GLY A 148 16.10 -2.59 4.31
CA GLY A 148 15.36 -1.36 4.58
C GLY A 148 13.89 -1.57 4.95
N SER A 149 13.41 -2.81 5.14
CA SER A 149 12.10 -3.08 5.76
C SER A 149 12.18 -2.75 7.25
N ALA A 150 11.35 -1.82 7.71
CA ALA A 150 11.35 -1.41 9.13
C ALA A 150 11.15 -2.60 10.09
N SER A 151 10.23 -3.51 9.77
CA SER A 151 9.97 -4.70 10.60
C SER A 151 11.18 -5.64 10.65
N PHE A 152 11.83 -5.87 9.51
CA PHE A 152 13.02 -6.72 9.44
C PHE A 152 14.21 -6.09 10.15
N GLU A 153 14.45 -4.80 9.94
CA GLU A 153 15.57 -4.09 10.58
C GLU A 153 15.42 -4.04 12.11
N ILE A 154 14.20 -3.92 12.65
CA ILE A 154 13.96 -4.01 14.09
C ILE A 154 14.34 -5.41 14.61
N ILE A 155 13.86 -6.48 13.98
CA ILE A 155 14.15 -7.86 14.38
C ILE A 155 15.65 -8.11 14.31
N ARG A 156 16.29 -7.74 13.21
CA ARG A 156 17.74 -7.89 13.01
C ARG A 156 18.52 -7.17 14.10
N HIS A 157 18.20 -5.92 14.35
CA HIS A 157 18.89 -5.08 15.34
C HIS A 157 18.75 -5.63 16.77
N LEU A 158 17.55 -6.13 17.12
CA LEU A 158 17.32 -6.75 18.42
C LEU A 158 18.14 -8.03 18.59
N THR A 159 18.16 -8.89 17.57
CA THR A 159 18.89 -10.18 17.63
C THR A 159 20.41 -10.00 17.63
N GLU A 160 20.94 -8.99 16.93
CA GLU A 160 22.38 -8.74 16.84
C GLU A 160 22.94 -8.04 18.09
N LYS A 161 22.15 -7.17 18.74
CA LYS A 161 22.67 -6.31 19.82
C LYS A 161 22.32 -6.74 21.25
N LEU A 162 21.31 -7.60 21.42
CA LEU A 162 20.92 -8.04 22.75
C LEU A 162 21.51 -9.42 23.07
N PRO A 163 22.51 -9.51 23.97
CA PRO A 163 23.10 -10.80 24.39
C PRO A 163 22.10 -11.66 25.18
N ILE A 164 21.14 -11.04 25.84
CA ILE A 164 20.03 -11.69 26.55
C ILE A 164 18.76 -10.93 26.20
N MET A 165 17.75 -11.63 25.68
CA MET A 165 16.48 -11.04 25.30
C MET A 165 15.36 -11.58 26.20
N VAL A 166 14.74 -10.69 27.00
CA VAL A 166 13.50 -11.01 27.69
C VAL A 166 12.38 -10.91 26.66
N THR A 167 11.90 -12.07 26.21
CA THR A 167 10.89 -12.11 25.15
C THR A 167 9.49 -11.92 25.71
N PRO A 168 8.70 -10.99 25.15
CA PRO A 168 7.28 -10.85 25.46
C PRO A 168 6.48 -12.09 25.03
N LYS A 169 5.29 -12.27 25.60
CA LYS A 169 4.41 -13.42 25.27
C LYS A 169 4.08 -13.54 23.77
N TRP A 170 4.02 -12.41 23.06
CA TRP A 170 3.72 -12.36 21.62
C TRP A 170 4.83 -12.94 20.71
N VAL A 171 6.04 -13.17 21.20
CA VAL A 171 7.11 -13.86 20.44
C VAL A 171 6.71 -15.28 20.01
N LYS A 172 5.74 -15.88 20.67
CA LYS A 172 5.19 -17.20 20.30
C LYS A 172 4.15 -17.11 19.17
N THR A 173 3.78 -15.93 18.74
CA THR A 173 2.81 -15.75 17.64
C THR A 173 3.45 -16.24 16.34
N LEU A 174 2.73 -17.13 15.65
CA LEU A 174 3.17 -17.61 14.34
C LEU A 174 3.16 -16.46 13.34
N ALA A 175 4.22 -16.35 12.56
CA ALA A 175 4.32 -15.37 11.49
C ALA A 175 4.58 -16.08 10.16
N GLN A 176 4.04 -15.52 9.08
CA GLN A 176 4.31 -15.96 7.72
C GLN A 176 5.14 -14.88 7.03
N PRO A 177 6.47 -14.93 7.11
CA PRO A 177 7.32 -13.96 6.44
C PRO A 177 7.29 -14.17 4.93
N ILE A 178 7.42 -13.07 4.19
CA ILE A 178 7.50 -13.06 2.72
C ILE A 178 8.62 -12.13 2.28
N GLY A 179 9.37 -12.52 1.24
CA GLY A 179 10.37 -11.65 0.62
C GLY A 179 9.75 -10.42 -0.03
N VAL A 180 10.43 -9.29 0.02
CA VAL A 180 9.94 -8.06 -0.63
C VAL A 180 9.81 -8.24 -2.14
N ASP A 181 10.74 -8.98 -2.74
CA ASP A 181 10.75 -9.23 -4.18
C ASP A 181 9.54 -10.08 -4.61
N ASP A 182 9.13 -11.05 -3.78
CA ASP A 182 7.91 -11.83 -4.00
C ASP A 182 6.65 -10.95 -3.90
N VAL A 183 6.61 -10.01 -2.94
CA VAL A 183 5.50 -9.06 -2.83
C VAL A 183 5.39 -8.18 -4.07
N ILE A 184 6.52 -7.73 -4.63
CA ILE A 184 6.55 -6.95 -5.87
C ILE A 184 6.11 -7.80 -7.06
N ALA A 185 6.61 -9.04 -7.16
CA ALA A 185 6.21 -9.97 -8.22
C ALA A 185 4.69 -10.22 -8.21
N TYR A 186 4.11 -10.56 -7.04
CA TYR A 186 2.65 -10.68 -6.90
C TYR A 186 1.90 -9.39 -7.24
N GLY A 187 2.48 -8.23 -6.85
CA GLY A 187 1.91 -6.93 -7.22
C GLY A 187 1.82 -6.74 -8.72
N LEU A 188 2.79 -7.23 -9.50
CA LEU A 188 2.79 -7.18 -10.97
C LEU A 188 1.88 -8.23 -11.59
N ASP A 189 1.91 -9.48 -11.09
CA ASP A 189 1.11 -10.59 -11.63
C ASP A 189 -0.39 -10.29 -11.65
N VAL A 190 -0.86 -9.49 -10.67
CA VAL A 190 -2.28 -9.10 -10.57
C VAL A 190 -2.62 -7.83 -11.37
N LEU A 191 -1.67 -7.28 -12.11
CA LEU A 191 -1.87 -6.10 -12.95
C LEU A 191 -2.65 -6.45 -14.22
N SER A 192 -2.46 -7.66 -14.75
CA SER A 192 -3.07 -8.19 -16.00
C SER A 192 -4.49 -8.70 -15.82
#